data_a889520058aed267014ad72dee32723c
#
_entry.id   a889520058aed267014ad72dee32723c
#
_cell.length_a   1.000
_cell.length_b   1.000
_cell.length_c   1.000
_cell.angle_alpha   90.00
_cell.angle_beta   90.00
_cell.angle_gamma   90.00
#
_symmetry.space_group_name_H-M   'P 1'
#
loop_
_entity.id
_entity.type
_entity.pdbx_description
1 polymer ?
#
loop_
_entity_poly.entity_id
_entity_poly.type
_entity_poly.pdbx_seq_one_letter_code
_entity_poly.pdbx_strand_id
1 'polypeptide(L)'
;MYIKTRDESRGYVNQDTMTDLNQLGEIGLIERIRQATAPPAHTETIRGIGDDASVFDWGNDYGLLSTDMLVEGIHFDLTYVPLKHLGYKAVTFGVSDIAAMNGLPIQLTVNIGLSSRFPVEAVDELYEGIRAACAAYDVDLVGGDTTASRSGLIISVSVLGKVPKDLITYRNTAQANDVVCVTGDLGAAYLGLQLLEREKQVYLADPNMQPNLSEERAYLVQRQLRPDARTDIVHELRDLGIRPTAMIDISDGLASELLHLCRQSGTGAVIFDENIPIDDQTHLAADEFKISPITAALNGGEDYELLFTVRPQEFEKLSSNARITAVGYLTANPDQIVLATKAGQQTPIRAQGWNQ
;
A
#
# COMPACT_ATOMS: atom_id res chain seq x y z
N MET A 1 49.29 -9.24 -23.82
CA MET A 1 48.39 -8.76 -24.86
C MET A 1 47.16 -8.19 -24.13
N TYR A 2 47.16 -6.86 -23.95
CA TYR A 2 46.10 -6.15 -23.20
C TYR A 2 44.93 -5.90 -24.12
N ILE A 3 43.72 -6.40 -23.77
CA ILE A 3 42.48 -5.98 -24.45
C ILE A 3 41.91 -4.83 -23.60
N LYS A 4 42.12 -3.60 -24.09
CA LYS A 4 41.35 -2.44 -23.68
C LYS A 4 40.03 -2.46 -24.45
N THR A 5 38.93 -2.72 -23.79
CA THR A 5 37.60 -2.31 -24.28
C THR A 5 37.13 -1.16 -23.40
N ARG A 6 37.40 0.06 -23.82
CA ARG A 6 36.69 1.25 -23.33
C ARG A 6 35.42 1.40 -24.15
N ASP A 7 34.30 1.25 -23.51
CA ASP A 7 33.02 1.69 -24.07
C ASP A 7 32.88 3.20 -23.81
N GLU A 8 33.11 4.00 -24.88
CA GLU A 8 33.05 5.47 -24.82
C GLU A 8 31.64 6.03 -25.03
N SER A 9 30.58 5.20 -24.95
CA SER A 9 29.19 5.61 -25.19
C SER A 9 28.38 6.00 -23.93
N ARG A 10 28.97 5.94 -22.73
CA ARG A 10 28.32 6.51 -21.55
C ARG A 10 28.64 8.00 -21.47
N GLY A 11 27.67 8.84 -21.87
CA GLY A 11 27.72 10.27 -21.63
C GLY A 11 28.05 10.53 -20.15
N TYR A 12 29.20 11.19 -19.90
CA TYR A 12 29.59 11.61 -18.55
C TYR A 12 28.56 12.62 -18.06
N VAL A 13 27.68 12.20 -17.17
CA VAL A 13 26.92 13.13 -16.32
C VAL A 13 27.95 13.74 -15.36
N ASN A 14 28.06 15.07 -15.37
CA ASN A 14 29.00 15.80 -14.53
C ASN A 14 28.69 15.49 -13.05
N GLN A 15 29.59 14.88 -12.30
CA GLN A 15 29.35 14.45 -10.91
C GLN A 15 28.93 15.61 -9.98
N ASP A 16 29.35 16.85 -10.29
CA ASP A 16 29.00 18.04 -9.53
C ASP A 16 27.53 18.49 -9.68
N THR A 17 26.75 17.85 -10.59
CA THR A 17 25.33 18.13 -10.82
C THR A 17 24.41 16.95 -10.48
N MET A 18 24.95 15.87 -9.92
CA MET A 18 24.16 14.71 -9.53
C MET A 18 23.44 14.97 -8.20
N THR A 19 22.11 14.88 -8.21
CA THR A 19 21.31 14.87 -7.00
C THR A 19 21.20 13.43 -6.52
N ASP A 20 21.55 13.17 -5.26
CA ASP A 20 21.39 11.86 -4.62
C ASP A 20 19.89 11.53 -4.53
N LEU A 21 19.51 10.30 -4.93
CA LEU A 21 18.13 9.83 -4.82
C LEU A 21 17.62 9.91 -3.36
N ASN A 22 18.48 9.64 -2.39
CA ASN A 22 18.14 9.75 -0.97
C ASN A 22 17.74 11.17 -0.54
N GLN A 23 18.18 12.21 -1.26
CA GLN A 23 17.78 13.60 -0.99
C GLN A 23 16.37 13.93 -1.52
N LEU A 24 15.95 13.24 -2.58
CA LEU A 24 14.62 13.42 -3.18
C LEU A 24 13.57 12.58 -2.45
N GLY A 25 13.93 11.40 -1.97
CA GLY A 25 13.00 10.37 -1.56
C GLY A 25 12.11 9.89 -2.71
N GLU A 26 11.26 8.91 -2.44
CA GLU A 26 10.36 8.34 -3.44
C GLU A 26 9.39 9.37 -4.02
N ILE A 27 8.72 10.10 -3.15
CA ILE A 27 7.72 11.12 -3.53
C ILE A 27 8.35 12.21 -4.41
N GLY A 28 9.55 12.68 -4.05
CA GLY A 28 10.27 13.68 -4.83
C GLY A 28 10.67 13.14 -6.20
N LEU A 29 11.01 11.85 -6.30
CA LEU A 29 11.30 11.19 -7.56
C LEU A 29 10.05 11.08 -8.44
N ILE A 30 8.92 10.63 -7.88
CA ILE A 30 7.64 10.53 -8.61
C ILE A 30 7.21 11.91 -9.13
N GLU A 31 7.29 12.95 -8.30
CA GLU A 31 6.95 14.30 -8.70
C GLU A 31 7.86 14.82 -9.82
N ARG A 32 9.16 14.52 -9.77
CA ARG A 32 10.12 14.85 -10.85
C ARG A 32 9.77 14.15 -12.14
N ILE A 33 9.41 12.85 -12.09
CA ILE A 33 8.97 12.09 -13.26
C ILE A 33 7.68 12.69 -13.81
N ARG A 34 6.71 12.99 -12.95
CA ARG A 34 5.43 13.62 -13.35
C ARG A 34 5.66 14.95 -14.08
N GLN A 35 6.54 15.81 -13.56
CA GLN A 35 6.85 17.10 -14.16
C GLN A 35 7.59 16.97 -15.49
N ALA A 36 8.42 15.93 -15.67
CA ALA A 36 9.15 15.67 -16.90
C ALA A 36 8.28 14.93 -17.96
N THR A 37 7.15 14.36 -17.55
CA THR A 37 6.24 13.64 -18.45
C THR A 37 5.35 14.61 -19.20
N ALA A 38 5.30 14.47 -20.52
CA ALA A 38 4.42 15.29 -21.36
C ALA A 38 2.93 15.05 -20.97
N PRO A 39 2.07 16.08 -21.12
CA PRO A 39 0.63 15.89 -20.93
C PRO A 39 0.10 14.74 -21.79
N PRO A 40 -0.94 14.03 -21.35
CA PRO A 40 -1.56 12.98 -22.14
C PRO A 40 -1.95 13.46 -23.55
N ALA A 41 -1.55 12.70 -24.56
CA ALA A 41 -1.88 13.00 -25.96
C ALA A 41 -3.26 12.45 -26.37
N HIS A 42 -3.79 11.50 -25.61
CA HIS A 42 -5.06 10.83 -25.88
C HIS A 42 -6.16 11.40 -24.99
N THR A 43 -7.29 11.72 -25.59
CA THR A 43 -8.47 12.31 -24.91
C THR A 43 -9.12 11.34 -23.92
N GLU A 44 -8.90 10.05 -24.10
CA GLU A 44 -9.36 8.99 -23.21
C GLU A 44 -8.62 8.96 -21.88
N THR A 45 -7.40 9.52 -21.82
CA THR A 45 -6.66 9.62 -20.55
C THR A 45 -7.20 10.77 -19.72
N ILE A 46 -7.96 10.47 -18.69
CA ILE A 46 -8.57 11.43 -17.78
C ILE A 46 -7.59 11.91 -16.72
N ARG A 47 -6.80 10.97 -16.16
CA ARG A 47 -5.79 11.26 -15.13
C ARG A 47 -4.60 10.31 -15.27
N GLY A 48 -3.40 10.87 -15.29
CA GLY A 48 -2.14 10.13 -15.30
C GLY A 48 -1.53 10.04 -13.89
N ILE A 49 -0.19 10.19 -13.81
CA ILE A 49 0.61 10.08 -12.58
C ILE A 49 0.11 11.03 -11.48
N GLY A 50 -0.10 10.51 -10.26
CA GLY A 50 -0.38 11.31 -9.06
C GLY A 50 -1.60 10.87 -8.24
N ASP A 51 -2.14 9.69 -8.52
CA ASP A 51 -3.16 9.01 -7.72
C ASP A 51 -2.80 7.52 -7.61
N ASP A 52 -3.59 6.70 -6.90
CA ASP A 52 -3.35 5.26 -6.73
C ASP A 52 -3.39 4.51 -8.07
N ALA A 53 -4.28 4.90 -8.96
CA ALA A 53 -4.33 4.38 -10.32
C ALA A 53 -4.48 5.49 -11.36
N SER A 54 -4.03 5.24 -12.58
CA SER A 54 -4.37 6.07 -13.73
C SER A 54 -5.83 5.88 -14.12
N VAL A 55 -6.46 6.94 -14.66
CA VAL A 55 -7.89 6.96 -15.02
C VAL A 55 -8.05 7.22 -16.50
N PHE A 56 -8.85 6.39 -17.17
CA PHE A 56 -9.19 6.59 -18.58
C PHE A 56 -10.69 6.41 -18.84
N ASP A 57 -11.18 7.04 -19.89
CA ASP A 57 -12.58 6.92 -20.30
C ASP A 57 -12.85 5.52 -20.85
N TRP A 58 -13.82 4.82 -20.29
CA TRP A 58 -14.28 3.51 -20.74
C TRP A 58 -15.78 3.49 -20.97
N GLY A 59 -16.25 4.40 -21.79
CA GLY A 59 -17.66 4.52 -22.13
C GLY A 59 -18.53 5.03 -20.97
N ASN A 60 -19.36 4.19 -20.37
CA ASN A 60 -20.20 4.59 -19.24
C ASN A 60 -19.44 4.69 -17.91
N ASP A 61 -18.32 3.97 -17.79
CA ASP A 61 -17.47 3.93 -16.60
C ASP A 61 -16.13 4.63 -16.88
N TYR A 62 -15.33 4.81 -15.84
CA TYR A 62 -13.89 4.99 -15.95
C TYR A 62 -13.17 3.66 -15.78
N GLY A 63 -12.15 3.43 -16.61
CA GLY A 63 -11.16 2.38 -16.40
C GLY A 63 -10.06 2.89 -15.47
N LEU A 64 -9.56 2.01 -14.62
CA LEU A 64 -8.47 2.24 -13.69
C LEU A 64 -7.32 1.29 -14.04
N LEU A 65 -6.09 1.77 -14.01
CA LEU A 65 -4.91 0.94 -14.24
C LEU A 65 -3.85 1.27 -13.20
N SER A 66 -3.50 0.26 -12.39
CA SER A 66 -2.39 0.29 -11.45
C SER A 66 -1.33 -0.75 -11.81
N THR A 67 -0.12 -0.58 -11.29
CA THR A 67 0.97 -1.53 -11.42
C THR A 67 1.90 -1.47 -10.22
N ASP A 68 2.24 -2.65 -9.68
CA ASP A 68 3.13 -2.84 -8.56
C ASP A 68 4.27 -3.77 -8.87
N MET A 69 5.33 -3.69 -8.07
CA MET A 69 6.50 -4.55 -8.18
C MET A 69 6.99 -5.00 -6.80
N LEU A 70 7.14 -6.32 -6.65
CA LEU A 70 7.72 -6.95 -5.48
C LEU A 70 9.11 -7.54 -5.83
N VAL A 71 10.10 -7.25 -5.00
CA VAL A 71 11.48 -7.69 -5.21
C VAL A 71 11.95 -8.46 -3.98
N GLU A 72 12.49 -9.67 -4.20
CA GLU A 72 13.09 -10.49 -3.15
C GLU A 72 14.22 -9.74 -2.42
N GLY A 73 14.21 -9.78 -1.10
CA GLY A 73 15.15 -9.09 -0.23
C GLY A 73 14.80 -7.62 0.06
N ILE A 74 13.75 -7.08 -0.60
CA ILE A 74 13.21 -5.74 -0.33
C ILE A 74 11.79 -5.87 0.24
N HIS A 75 10.87 -6.46 -0.52
CA HIS A 75 9.45 -6.54 -0.16
C HIS A 75 9.08 -7.88 0.51
N PHE A 76 9.91 -8.89 0.36
CA PHE A 76 9.70 -10.21 0.96
C PHE A 76 11.02 -10.98 1.08
N ASP A 77 11.04 -11.93 2.02
CA ASP A 77 12.14 -12.86 2.21
C ASP A 77 11.63 -14.31 2.17
N LEU A 78 12.14 -15.10 1.23
CA LEU A 78 11.73 -16.49 1.02
C LEU A 78 12.16 -17.42 2.17
N THR A 79 12.91 -16.94 3.15
CA THR A 79 13.23 -17.72 4.36
C THR A 79 11.99 -17.97 5.22
N TYR A 80 11.02 -17.03 5.19
CA TYR A 80 9.79 -17.11 6.01
C TYR A 80 8.48 -16.82 5.24
N VAL A 81 8.56 -16.35 3.99
CA VAL A 81 7.37 -16.09 3.18
C VAL A 81 7.07 -17.29 2.28
N PRO A 82 5.98 -18.05 2.51
CA PRO A 82 5.55 -19.11 1.60
C PRO A 82 5.13 -18.52 0.23
N LEU A 83 5.51 -19.18 -0.85
CA LEU A 83 5.23 -18.70 -2.21
C LEU A 83 3.72 -18.54 -2.49
N LYS A 84 2.88 -19.37 -1.91
CA LYS A 84 1.42 -19.23 -2.00
C LYS A 84 0.92 -17.94 -1.37
N HIS A 85 1.43 -17.56 -0.19
CA HIS A 85 1.09 -16.29 0.44
C HIS A 85 1.63 -15.11 -0.36
N LEU A 86 2.86 -15.22 -0.87
CA LEU A 86 3.47 -14.20 -1.71
C LEU A 86 2.65 -13.95 -2.98
N GLY A 87 2.18 -15.02 -3.64
CA GLY A 87 1.32 -14.90 -4.82
C GLY A 87 0.00 -14.19 -4.52
N TYR A 88 -0.63 -14.48 -3.37
CA TYR A 88 -1.83 -13.79 -2.92
C TYR A 88 -1.54 -12.31 -2.66
N LYS A 89 -0.52 -12.01 -1.87
CA LYS A 89 -0.09 -10.66 -1.49
C LYS A 89 0.23 -9.79 -2.72
N ALA A 90 0.90 -10.37 -3.73
CA ALA A 90 1.24 -9.65 -4.96
C ALA A 90 -0.01 -9.14 -5.72
N VAL A 91 -1.10 -9.91 -5.71
CA VAL A 91 -2.38 -9.48 -6.30
C VAL A 91 -3.06 -8.42 -5.43
N THR A 92 -3.00 -8.59 -4.11
CA THR A 92 -3.62 -7.67 -3.14
C THR A 92 -3.14 -6.23 -3.32
N PHE A 93 -1.87 -6.00 -3.61
CA PHE A 93 -1.28 -4.67 -3.80
C PHE A 93 -2.04 -3.89 -4.88
N GLY A 94 -2.01 -4.36 -6.10
CA GLY A 94 -2.68 -3.66 -7.19
C GLY A 94 -4.21 -3.63 -7.07
N VAL A 95 -4.84 -4.61 -6.39
CA VAL A 95 -6.28 -4.57 -6.09
C VAL A 95 -6.58 -3.48 -5.05
N SER A 96 -5.68 -3.25 -4.09
CA SER A 96 -5.81 -2.19 -3.09
C SER A 96 -5.84 -0.81 -3.72
N ASP A 97 -4.95 -0.52 -4.68
CA ASP A 97 -4.94 0.73 -5.45
C ASP A 97 -6.27 0.97 -6.18
N ILE A 98 -6.82 -0.10 -6.78
CA ILE A 98 -8.12 0.01 -7.46
C ILE A 98 -9.23 0.32 -6.44
N ALA A 99 -9.21 -0.33 -5.28
CA ALA A 99 -10.16 -0.08 -4.20
C ALA A 99 -10.02 1.35 -3.65
N ALA A 100 -8.79 1.87 -3.52
CA ALA A 100 -8.49 3.24 -3.10
C ALA A 100 -9.10 4.32 -4.01
N MET A 101 -9.39 3.97 -5.26
CA MET A 101 -10.12 4.84 -6.21
C MET A 101 -11.65 4.59 -6.23
N ASN A 102 -12.18 3.86 -5.23
CA ASN A 102 -13.58 3.39 -5.17
C ASN A 102 -13.96 2.50 -6.37
N GLY A 103 -12.96 1.84 -6.95
CA GLY A 103 -13.06 0.93 -8.08
C GLY A 103 -13.19 -0.54 -7.65
N LEU A 104 -13.51 -1.38 -8.63
CA LEU A 104 -13.46 -2.83 -8.49
C LEU A 104 -12.53 -3.41 -9.56
N PRO A 105 -11.65 -4.38 -9.22
CA PRO A 105 -10.76 -5.00 -10.18
C PRO A 105 -11.55 -5.83 -11.19
N ILE A 106 -11.00 -6.03 -12.38
CA ILE A 106 -11.63 -6.83 -13.44
C ILE A 106 -10.64 -7.85 -13.99
N GLN A 107 -9.44 -7.39 -14.33
CA GLN A 107 -8.41 -8.19 -14.97
C GLN A 107 -7.05 -7.83 -14.40
N LEU A 108 -6.13 -8.79 -14.41
CA LEU A 108 -4.74 -8.54 -14.09
C LEU A 108 -3.77 -9.34 -14.97
N THR A 109 -2.56 -8.83 -15.06
CA THR A 109 -1.42 -9.54 -15.65
C THR A 109 -0.30 -9.65 -14.61
N VAL A 110 0.46 -10.76 -14.66
CA VAL A 110 1.57 -11.01 -13.74
C VAL A 110 2.85 -11.25 -14.53
N ASN A 111 3.85 -10.41 -14.32
CA ASN A 111 5.18 -10.62 -14.87
C ASN A 111 6.10 -11.17 -13.76
N ILE A 112 6.89 -12.20 -14.07
CA ILE A 112 7.82 -12.82 -13.13
C ILE A 112 9.23 -12.88 -13.68
N GLY A 113 10.20 -12.45 -12.86
CA GLY A 113 11.63 -12.65 -13.09
C GLY A 113 12.13 -13.75 -12.18
N LEU A 114 12.57 -14.89 -12.73
CA LEU A 114 12.97 -16.07 -11.99
C LEU A 114 14.46 -16.38 -12.14
N SER A 115 15.13 -16.75 -11.05
CA SER A 115 16.45 -17.34 -11.14
C SER A 115 16.36 -18.86 -11.39
N SER A 116 17.43 -19.45 -11.94
CA SER A 116 17.49 -20.88 -12.24
C SER A 116 17.39 -21.81 -11.02
N ARG A 117 17.37 -21.26 -9.80
CA ARG A 117 17.19 -22.04 -8.55
C ARG A 117 15.73 -22.44 -8.28
N PHE A 118 14.76 -21.83 -8.97
CA PHE A 118 13.35 -22.15 -8.76
C PHE A 118 12.94 -23.37 -9.58
N PRO A 119 12.44 -24.45 -8.95
CA PRO A 119 11.80 -25.56 -9.65
C PRO A 119 10.40 -25.14 -10.14
N VAL A 120 9.83 -25.93 -11.04
CA VAL A 120 8.48 -25.67 -11.59
C VAL A 120 7.43 -25.67 -10.49
N GLU A 121 7.57 -26.55 -9.50
CA GLU A 121 6.64 -26.67 -8.37
C GLU A 121 6.58 -25.40 -7.53
N ALA A 122 7.68 -24.67 -7.41
CA ALA A 122 7.70 -23.36 -6.73
C ALA A 122 6.90 -22.30 -7.50
N VAL A 123 6.95 -22.35 -8.84
CA VAL A 123 6.12 -21.48 -9.68
C VAL A 123 4.63 -21.88 -9.55
N ASP A 124 4.33 -23.17 -9.51
CA ASP A 124 2.97 -23.66 -9.33
C ASP A 124 2.37 -23.20 -8.00
N GLU A 125 3.16 -23.24 -6.90
CA GLU A 125 2.76 -22.76 -5.57
C GLU A 125 2.50 -21.23 -5.57
N LEU A 126 3.37 -20.43 -6.20
CA LEU A 126 3.18 -18.99 -6.36
C LEU A 126 1.86 -18.70 -7.09
N TYR A 127 1.62 -19.38 -8.21
CA TYR A 127 0.40 -19.21 -8.99
C TYR A 127 -0.85 -19.80 -8.32
N GLU A 128 -0.71 -20.75 -7.39
CA GLU A 128 -1.83 -21.17 -6.53
C GLU A 128 -2.30 -20.00 -5.67
N GLY A 129 -1.37 -19.24 -5.08
CA GLY A 129 -1.69 -18.01 -4.33
C GLY A 129 -2.33 -16.93 -5.19
N ILE A 130 -1.78 -16.68 -6.39
CA ILE A 130 -2.34 -15.72 -7.36
C ILE A 130 -3.78 -16.11 -7.71
N ARG A 131 -4.04 -17.38 -8.06
CA ARG A 131 -5.40 -17.84 -8.37
C ARG A 131 -6.35 -17.73 -7.19
N ALA A 132 -5.86 -17.98 -5.97
CA ALA A 132 -6.69 -17.82 -4.76
C ALA A 132 -7.10 -16.34 -4.54
N ALA A 133 -6.19 -15.40 -4.76
CA ALA A 133 -6.51 -13.96 -4.71
C ALA A 133 -7.46 -13.55 -5.84
N CYS A 134 -7.22 -14.04 -7.06
CA CYS A 134 -8.12 -13.79 -8.20
C CYS A 134 -9.55 -14.24 -7.90
N ALA A 135 -9.71 -15.41 -7.28
CA ALA A 135 -11.03 -15.92 -6.88
C ALA A 135 -11.65 -15.10 -5.73
N ALA A 136 -10.84 -14.62 -4.78
CA ALA A 136 -11.32 -13.82 -3.65
C ALA A 136 -11.80 -12.43 -4.08
N TYR A 137 -11.15 -11.81 -5.07
CA TYR A 137 -11.45 -10.46 -5.55
C TYR A 137 -12.29 -10.41 -6.82
N ASP A 138 -12.72 -11.58 -7.34
CA ASP A 138 -13.48 -11.69 -8.60
C ASP A 138 -12.77 -11.01 -9.78
N VAL A 139 -11.47 -11.32 -9.96
CA VAL A 139 -10.61 -10.75 -10.99
C VAL A 139 -10.01 -11.83 -11.88
N ASP A 140 -9.99 -11.62 -13.20
CA ASP A 140 -9.44 -12.55 -14.18
C ASP A 140 -7.92 -12.37 -14.34
N LEU A 141 -7.15 -13.45 -14.18
CA LEU A 141 -5.77 -13.50 -14.63
C LEU A 141 -5.74 -13.72 -16.15
N VAL A 142 -5.37 -12.69 -16.92
CA VAL A 142 -5.50 -12.70 -18.38
C VAL A 142 -4.16 -12.78 -19.13
N GLY A 143 -3.02 -12.72 -18.42
CA GLY A 143 -1.72 -12.80 -19.08
C GLY A 143 -0.56 -12.44 -18.15
N GLY A 144 0.59 -12.22 -18.77
CA GLY A 144 1.82 -11.86 -18.09
C GLY A 144 3.05 -12.16 -18.95
N ASP A 145 4.22 -12.02 -18.35
CA ASP A 145 5.50 -12.36 -18.97
C ASP A 145 6.41 -13.10 -17.99
N THR A 146 7.34 -13.89 -18.52
CA THR A 146 8.32 -14.61 -17.72
C THR A 146 9.71 -14.40 -18.27
N THR A 147 10.62 -13.93 -17.41
CA THR A 147 12.02 -13.68 -17.79
C THR A 147 13.00 -14.22 -16.75
N ALA A 148 14.27 -14.31 -17.12
CA ALA A 148 15.32 -14.71 -16.19
C ALA A 148 15.73 -13.54 -15.29
N SER A 149 15.93 -13.81 -13.99
CA SER A 149 16.52 -12.88 -13.02
C SER A 149 17.83 -13.42 -12.46
N ARG A 150 18.78 -12.54 -12.23
CA ARG A 150 20.04 -12.86 -11.51
C ARG A 150 19.98 -12.48 -10.03
N SER A 151 19.01 -11.66 -9.65
CA SER A 151 18.90 -11.03 -8.32
C SER A 151 17.79 -11.64 -7.45
N GLY A 152 17.29 -12.84 -7.81
CA GLY A 152 16.22 -13.47 -7.05
C GLY A 152 14.87 -13.42 -7.79
N LEU A 153 13.78 -13.56 -7.04
CA LEU A 153 12.41 -13.49 -7.55
C LEU A 153 11.96 -12.03 -7.63
N ILE A 154 11.42 -11.66 -8.77
CA ILE A 154 10.77 -10.37 -9.02
C ILE A 154 9.36 -10.67 -9.52
N ILE A 155 8.36 -9.99 -8.97
CA ILE A 155 6.96 -10.09 -9.39
C ILE A 155 6.47 -8.69 -9.70
N SER A 156 5.86 -8.50 -10.87
CA SER A 156 5.15 -7.25 -11.18
C SER A 156 3.73 -7.60 -11.57
N VAL A 157 2.76 -6.94 -10.96
CA VAL A 157 1.34 -7.12 -11.21
C VAL A 157 0.78 -5.83 -11.78
N SER A 158 0.01 -5.92 -12.86
CA SER A 158 -0.77 -4.79 -13.36
C SER A 158 -2.24 -5.16 -13.29
N VAL A 159 -3.04 -4.30 -12.65
CA VAL A 159 -4.46 -4.52 -12.41
C VAL A 159 -5.28 -3.49 -13.17
N LEU A 160 -6.24 -3.98 -13.94
CA LEU A 160 -7.27 -3.21 -14.60
C LEU A 160 -8.54 -3.26 -13.74
N GLY A 161 -9.07 -2.11 -13.38
CA GLY A 161 -10.31 -1.97 -12.65
C GLY A 161 -11.32 -1.08 -13.38
N LYS A 162 -12.52 -0.97 -12.82
CA LYS A 162 -13.55 -0.04 -13.29
C LYS A 162 -14.27 0.62 -12.13
N VAL A 163 -14.78 1.83 -12.40
CA VAL A 163 -15.61 2.58 -11.47
C VAL A 163 -16.65 3.41 -12.24
N PRO A 164 -17.91 3.47 -11.80
CA PRO A 164 -18.89 4.42 -12.35
C PRO A 164 -18.36 5.86 -12.27
N LYS A 165 -18.58 6.66 -13.31
CA LYS A 165 -18.00 8.02 -13.42
C LYS A 165 -18.38 8.95 -12.27
N ASP A 166 -19.56 8.77 -11.69
CA ASP A 166 -20.06 9.52 -10.56
C ASP A 166 -19.57 9.03 -9.19
N LEU A 167 -19.00 7.82 -9.15
CA LEU A 167 -18.48 7.22 -7.90
C LEU A 167 -16.96 7.28 -7.75
N ILE A 168 -16.22 7.63 -8.82
CA ILE A 168 -14.75 7.72 -8.71
C ILE A 168 -14.35 8.65 -7.59
N THR A 169 -13.38 8.22 -6.80
CA THR A 169 -12.84 8.97 -5.67
C THR A 169 -11.34 9.18 -5.89
N TYR A 170 -10.85 10.37 -5.62
CA TYR A 170 -9.45 10.76 -5.77
C TYR A 170 -8.87 11.12 -4.41
N ARG A 171 -7.55 11.04 -4.26
CA ARG A 171 -6.88 11.42 -3.01
C ARG A 171 -6.81 12.93 -2.75
N ASN A 172 -7.14 13.76 -3.74
CA ASN A 172 -6.95 15.21 -3.72
C ASN A 172 -8.26 16.03 -3.67
N THR A 173 -9.38 15.43 -3.29
CA THR A 173 -10.70 16.09 -3.31
C THR A 173 -11.35 16.25 -1.93
N ALA A 174 -10.57 16.00 -0.86
CA ALA A 174 -11.00 16.21 0.52
C ALA A 174 -11.20 17.70 0.86
N GLN A 175 -12.10 17.98 1.80
CA GLN A 175 -12.47 19.32 2.23
C GLN A 175 -12.33 19.50 3.74
N ALA A 176 -12.12 20.73 4.17
CA ALA A 176 -12.13 21.07 5.60
C ALA A 176 -13.47 20.66 6.23
N ASN A 177 -13.41 20.14 7.45
CA ASN A 177 -14.48 19.55 8.25
C ASN A 177 -14.96 18.16 7.78
N ASP A 178 -14.36 17.55 6.76
CA ASP A 178 -14.62 16.14 6.47
C ASP A 178 -14.13 15.27 7.64
N VAL A 179 -14.88 14.22 7.93
CA VAL A 179 -14.49 13.19 8.90
C VAL A 179 -13.47 12.28 8.26
N VAL A 180 -12.35 12.04 8.95
CA VAL A 180 -11.30 11.12 8.54
C VAL A 180 -11.61 9.74 9.10
N CYS A 181 -11.73 8.76 8.22
CA CYS A 181 -12.07 7.38 8.55
C CYS A 181 -10.97 6.44 8.07
N VAL A 182 -10.77 5.34 8.83
CA VAL A 182 -9.96 4.20 8.41
C VAL A 182 -10.78 2.93 8.50
N THR A 183 -10.45 1.94 7.67
CA THR A 183 -11.02 0.60 7.76
C THR A 183 -10.16 -0.30 8.62
N GLY A 184 -10.74 -1.39 9.16
CA GLY A 184 -10.04 -2.43 9.92
C GLY A 184 -9.24 -1.90 11.10
N ASP A 185 -8.05 -2.43 11.29
CA ASP A 185 -7.06 -2.03 12.30
C ASP A 185 -5.67 -1.89 11.68
N LEU A 186 -4.79 -1.15 12.34
CA LEU A 186 -3.51 -0.72 11.80
C LEU A 186 -2.31 -1.19 12.63
N GLY A 187 -1.17 -1.35 11.96
CA GLY A 187 0.12 -1.71 12.55
C GLY A 187 0.32 -3.21 12.79
N ALA A 188 -0.70 -4.04 12.53
CA ALA A 188 -0.63 -5.48 12.70
C ALA A 188 0.37 -6.12 11.71
N ALA A 189 0.37 -5.69 10.45
CA ALA A 189 1.29 -6.17 9.42
C ALA A 189 2.74 -5.90 9.81
N TYR A 190 3.06 -4.69 10.25
CA TYR A 190 4.41 -4.32 10.69
C TYR A 190 4.90 -5.17 11.87
N LEU A 191 4.06 -5.40 12.89
CA LEU A 191 4.46 -6.24 14.02
C LEU A 191 4.54 -7.72 13.64
N GLY A 192 3.75 -8.17 12.67
CA GLY A 192 3.91 -9.46 12.03
C GLY A 192 5.28 -9.62 11.34
N LEU A 193 5.74 -8.58 10.63
CA LEU A 193 7.08 -8.54 10.05
C LEU A 193 8.17 -8.63 11.14
N GLN A 194 8.06 -7.85 12.23
CA GLN A 194 9.01 -7.90 13.33
C GLN A 194 9.09 -9.31 13.97
N LEU A 195 7.95 -10.00 14.09
CA LEU A 195 7.89 -11.38 14.56
C LEU A 195 8.65 -12.32 13.59
N LEU A 196 8.37 -12.25 12.31
CA LEU A 196 8.98 -13.10 11.28
C LEU A 196 10.48 -12.86 11.18
N GLU A 197 10.94 -11.62 11.20
CA GLU A 197 12.36 -11.28 11.17
C GLU A 197 13.08 -11.78 12.43
N ARG A 198 12.47 -11.68 13.62
CA ARG A 198 13.04 -12.24 14.84
C ARG A 198 13.17 -13.76 14.76
N GLU A 199 12.13 -14.46 14.35
CA GLU A 199 12.16 -15.93 14.23
C GLU A 199 13.19 -16.39 13.18
N LYS A 200 13.36 -15.64 12.09
CA LYS A 200 14.46 -15.85 11.13
C LYS A 200 15.82 -15.73 11.79
N GLN A 201 16.07 -14.71 12.63
CA GLN A 201 17.35 -14.56 13.34
C GLN A 201 17.60 -15.73 14.30
N VAL A 202 16.57 -16.20 15.02
CA VAL A 202 16.66 -17.39 15.89
C VAL A 202 17.02 -18.63 15.08
N TYR A 203 16.33 -18.88 13.95
CA TYR A 203 16.63 -20.01 13.06
C TYR A 203 18.06 -19.98 12.50
N LEU A 204 18.53 -18.80 12.08
CA LEU A 204 19.88 -18.63 11.55
C LEU A 204 20.96 -18.87 12.62
N ALA A 205 20.68 -18.55 13.90
CA ALA A 205 21.57 -18.80 15.02
C ALA A 205 21.62 -20.27 15.43
N ASP A 206 20.47 -20.98 15.41
CA ASP A 206 20.36 -22.41 15.69
C ASP A 206 19.20 -23.03 14.87
N PRO A 207 19.50 -23.71 13.75
CA PRO A 207 18.49 -24.33 12.89
C PRO A 207 17.67 -25.45 13.56
N ASN A 208 18.06 -25.92 14.76
CA ASN A 208 17.28 -26.91 15.52
C ASN A 208 16.20 -26.27 16.39
N MET A 209 16.24 -24.97 16.62
CA MET A 209 15.19 -24.26 17.31
C MET A 209 13.95 -24.13 16.40
N GLN A 210 12.80 -24.51 16.95
CA GLN A 210 11.52 -24.33 16.27
C GLN A 210 11.09 -22.87 16.37
N PRO A 211 10.60 -22.25 15.28
CA PRO A 211 10.02 -20.90 15.32
C PRO A 211 8.86 -20.83 16.33
N ASN A 212 8.83 -19.79 17.13
CA ASN A 212 7.75 -19.56 18.09
C ASN A 212 6.62 -18.71 17.46
N LEU A 213 5.91 -19.30 16.51
CA LEU A 213 4.71 -18.73 15.88
C LEU A 213 3.47 -19.40 16.49
N SER A 214 3.16 -19.06 17.75
CA SER A 214 1.99 -19.57 18.46
C SER A 214 0.67 -19.10 17.80
N GLU A 215 -0.42 -19.81 18.07
CA GLU A 215 -1.76 -19.41 17.59
C GLU A 215 -2.13 -17.98 18.00
N GLU A 216 -1.65 -17.50 19.14
CA GLU A 216 -1.83 -16.12 19.62
C GLU A 216 -1.18 -15.07 18.72
N ARG A 217 -0.24 -15.46 17.85
CA ARG A 217 0.49 -14.58 16.91
C ARG A 217 0.04 -14.78 15.47
N ALA A 218 -0.84 -15.74 15.23
CA ALA A 218 -1.27 -16.11 13.88
C ALA A 218 -1.91 -14.92 13.15
N TYR A 219 -2.65 -14.08 13.87
CA TYR A 219 -3.27 -12.88 13.31
C TYR A 219 -2.23 -11.91 12.73
N LEU A 220 -1.21 -11.55 13.49
CA LEU A 220 -0.16 -10.60 13.04
C LEU A 220 0.62 -11.15 11.85
N VAL A 221 0.98 -12.45 11.91
CA VAL A 221 1.67 -13.14 10.83
C VAL A 221 0.80 -13.17 9.57
N GLN A 222 -0.51 -13.44 9.72
CA GLN A 222 -1.44 -13.44 8.60
C GLN A 222 -1.57 -12.05 7.97
N ARG A 223 -1.68 -10.99 8.79
CA ARG A 223 -1.75 -9.60 8.30
C ARG A 223 -0.53 -9.24 7.44
N GLN A 224 0.67 -9.72 7.83
CA GLN A 224 1.90 -9.49 7.05
C GLN A 224 2.00 -10.36 5.80
N LEU A 225 1.70 -11.68 5.93
CA LEU A 225 1.93 -12.63 4.83
C LEU A 225 0.80 -12.65 3.80
N ARG A 226 -0.41 -12.34 4.22
CA ARG A 226 -1.62 -12.41 3.40
C ARG A 226 -2.61 -11.30 3.78
N PRO A 227 -2.26 -10.03 3.51
CA PRO A 227 -3.20 -8.93 3.70
C PRO A 227 -4.39 -9.05 2.74
N ASP A 228 -5.49 -8.38 3.05
CA ASP A 228 -6.68 -8.32 2.20
C ASP A 228 -6.95 -6.88 1.75
N ALA A 229 -7.12 -6.67 0.44
CA ALA A 229 -7.59 -5.39 -0.12
C ALA A 229 -9.08 -5.20 0.16
N ARG A 230 -9.50 -3.99 0.50
CA ARG A 230 -10.82 -3.67 1.02
C ARG A 230 -11.89 -3.43 -0.06
N THR A 231 -11.97 -4.33 -1.03
CA THR A 231 -13.06 -4.32 -2.03
C THR A 231 -14.44 -4.52 -1.40
N ASP A 232 -14.51 -5.19 -0.26
CA ASP A 232 -15.72 -5.36 0.55
C ASP A 232 -16.28 -4.00 1.01
N ILE A 233 -15.41 -3.07 1.42
CA ILE A 233 -15.80 -1.71 1.82
C ILE A 233 -16.26 -0.90 0.62
N VAL A 234 -15.63 -1.07 -0.55
CA VAL A 234 -16.10 -0.42 -1.79
C VAL A 234 -17.55 -0.83 -2.12
N HIS A 235 -17.88 -2.11 -2.00
CA HIS A 235 -19.25 -2.59 -2.16
C HIS A 235 -20.20 -1.97 -1.14
N GLU A 236 -19.79 -1.95 0.13
CA GLU A 236 -20.62 -1.42 1.21
C GLU A 236 -20.88 0.08 1.07
N LEU A 237 -19.87 0.88 0.72
CA LEU A 237 -20.03 2.32 0.46
C LEU A 237 -21.04 2.56 -0.67
N ARG A 238 -21.00 1.75 -1.73
CA ARG A 238 -21.94 1.82 -2.85
C ARG A 238 -23.37 1.47 -2.42
N ASP A 239 -23.54 0.42 -1.64
CA ASP A 239 -24.84 -0.03 -1.13
C ASP A 239 -25.49 1.04 -0.22
N LEU A 240 -24.68 1.76 0.55
CA LEU A 240 -25.11 2.87 1.40
C LEU A 240 -25.31 4.19 0.62
N GLY A 241 -24.98 4.21 -0.66
CA GLY A 241 -25.01 5.42 -1.49
C GLY A 241 -24.03 6.49 -1.00
N ILE A 242 -22.88 6.09 -0.46
CA ILE A 242 -21.83 6.98 0.02
C ILE A 242 -20.70 7.02 -1.00
N ARG A 243 -20.32 8.24 -1.37
CA ARG A 243 -19.09 8.52 -2.11
C ARG A 243 -18.12 9.25 -1.20
N PRO A 244 -16.97 8.68 -0.85
CA PRO A 244 -15.94 9.39 -0.12
C PRO A 244 -15.52 10.68 -0.81
N THR A 245 -15.20 11.71 -0.04
CA THR A 245 -14.69 12.99 -0.57
C THR A 245 -13.24 12.87 -1.03
N ALA A 246 -12.44 12.02 -0.38
CA ALA A 246 -11.14 11.55 -0.86
C ALA A 246 -10.86 10.16 -0.29
N MET A 247 -9.97 9.40 -0.93
CA MET A 247 -9.58 8.07 -0.48
C MET A 247 -8.17 7.72 -0.99
N ILE A 248 -7.48 6.88 -0.24
CA ILE A 248 -6.16 6.31 -0.50
C ILE A 248 -6.07 5.00 0.30
N ASP A 249 -5.33 4.00 -0.15
CA ASP A 249 -5.03 2.84 0.69
C ASP A 249 -3.83 3.10 1.64
N ILE A 250 -3.68 2.28 2.67
CA ILE A 250 -2.62 2.42 3.67
C ILE A 250 -1.54 1.38 3.38
N SER A 251 -0.57 1.75 2.55
CA SER A 251 0.59 0.94 2.16
C SER A 251 1.85 1.26 2.96
N ASP A 252 2.14 2.54 3.23
CA ASP A 252 3.34 3.01 3.96
C ASP A 252 3.06 3.39 5.42
N GLY A 253 1.80 3.31 5.82
CA GLY A 253 1.30 3.64 7.15
C GLY A 253 0.48 4.93 7.19
N LEU A 254 -0.43 4.99 8.17
CA LEU A 254 -1.43 6.07 8.27
C LEU A 254 -0.82 7.48 8.17
N ALA A 255 0.39 7.70 8.69
CA ALA A 255 1.03 9.02 8.66
C ALA A 255 1.38 9.46 7.24
N SER A 256 1.94 8.55 6.42
CA SER A 256 2.30 8.83 5.03
C SER A 256 1.07 9.19 4.21
N GLU A 257 0.06 8.33 4.25
CA GLU A 257 -1.14 8.47 3.42
C GLU A 257 -1.97 9.70 3.82
N LEU A 258 -2.07 9.98 5.13
CA LEU A 258 -2.71 11.21 5.60
C LEU A 258 -1.99 12.47 5.10
N LEU A 259 -0.66 12.47 5.14
CA LEU A 259 0.14 13.58 4.62
C LEU A 259 -0.05 13.76 3.11
N HIS A 260 -0.15 12.66 2.35
CA HIS A 260 -0.46 12.68 0.92
C HIS A 260 -1.83 13.30 0.65
N LEU A 261 -2.86 12.78 1.30
CA LEU A 261 -4.24 13.24 1.16
C LEU A 261 -4.37 14.73 1.52
N CYS A 262 -3.81 15.14 2.66
CA CYS A 262 -3.85 16.53 3.11
C CYS A 262 -3.12 17.49 2.16
N ARG A 263 -1.89 17.15 1.76
CA ARG A 263 -1.09 18.01 0.87
C ARG A 263 -1.74 18.18 -0.49
N GLN A 264 -2.26 17.09 -1.06
CA GLN A 264 -2.89 17.15 -2.38
C GLN A 264 -4.27 17.83 -2.35
N SER A 265 -4.97 17.77 -1.22
CA SER A 265 -6.26 18.47 -1.02
C SER A 265 -6.13 19.90 -0.51
N GLY A 266 -4.93 20.33 -0.08
CA GLY A 266 -4.71 21.67 0.50
C GLY A 266 -5.37 21.82 1.88
N THR A 267 -5.45 20.74 2.66
CA THR A 267 -6.09 20.70 3.99
C THR A 267 -5.09 20.33 5.07
N GLY A 268 -5.40 20.64 6.33
CA GLY A 268 -4.77 20.02 7.49
C GLY A 268 -5.62 18.91 8.07
N ALA A 269 -5.15 18.28 9.15
CA ALA A 269 -5.86 17.21 9.85
C ALA A 269 -5.58 17.24 11.36
N VAL A 270 -6.58 16.84 12.13
CA VAL A 270 -6.43 16.50 13.56
C VAL A 270 -6.85 15.03 13.70
N ILE A 271 -5.90 14.19 14.07
CA ILE A 271 -6.14 12.75 14.34
C ILE A 271 -6.06 12.53 15.85
N PHE A 272 -7.00 11.79 16.40
CA PHE A 272 -7.03 11.43 17.82
C PHE A 272 -6.34 10.09 18.03
N ASP A 273 -5.30 10.04 18.87
CA ASP A 273 -4.53 8.83 19.13
C ASP A 273 -5.40 7.70 19.69
N GLU A 274 -6.35 8.02 20.58
CA GLU A 274 -7.28 7.06 21.18
C GLU A 274 -8.29 6.45 20.21
N ASN A 275 -8.45 7.06 19.01
CA ASN A 275 -9.40 6.59 18.00
C ASN A 275 -8.72 5.74 16.91
N ILE A 276 -7.39 5.67 16.87
CA ILE A 276 -6.70 4.82 15.90
C ILE A 276 -7.01 3.35 16.25
N PRO A 277 -7.66 2.59 15.36
CA PRO A 277 -7.98 1.20 15.65
C PRO A 277 -6.72 0.34 15.63
N ILE A 278 -6.45 -0.32 16.74
CA ILE A 278 -5.30 -1.21 16.94
C ILE A 278 -5.80 -2.47 17.65
N ASP A 279 -5.56 -3.64 17.06
CA ASP A 279 -5.97 -4.92 17.65
C ASP A 279 -5.22 -5.23 18.95
N ASP A 280 -5.85 -5.97 19.87
CA ASP A 280 -5.25 -6.36 21.15
C ASP A 280 -3.95 -7.16 20.96
N GLN A 281 -3.86 -8.02 19.95
CA GLN A 281 -2.64 -8.78 19.66
C GLN A 281 -1.52 -7.86 19.18
N THR A 282 -1.86 -6.79 18.46
CA THR A 282 -0.92 -5.73 18.06
C THR A 282 -0.39 -4.98 19.29
N HIS A 283 -1.23 -4.64 20.26
CA HIS A 283 -0.80 -4.06 21.53
C HIS A 283 0.15 -4.97 22.29
N LEU A 284 -0.18 -6.25 22.42
CA LEU A 284 0.67 -7.23 23.13
C LEU A 284 2.04 -7.42 22.45
N ALA A 285 2.07 -7.50 21.13
CA ALA A 285 3.32 -7.62 20.39
C ALA A 285 4.16 -6.33 20.47
N ALA A 286 3.51 -5.17 20.42
CA ALA A 286 4.18 -3.88 20.56
C ALA A 286 4.89 -3.76 21.92
N ASP A 287 4.24 -4.18 22.99
CA ASP A 287 4.84 -4.23 24.33
C ASP A 287 6.06 -5.17 24.38
N GLU A 288 5.96 -6.34 23.76
CA GLU A 288 7.07 -7.32 23.67
C GLU A 288 8.28 -6.72 22.94
N PHE A 289 8.07 -6.04 21.82
CA PHE A 289 9.13 -5.40 21.03
C PHE A 289 9.53 -4.03 21.58
N LYS A 290 8.86 -3.50 22.60
CA LYS A 290 9.06 -2.14 23.13
C LYS A 290 8.88 -1.06 22.07
N ILE A 291 7.92 -1.27 21.19
CA ILE A 291 7.49 -0.33 20.14
C ILE A 291 6.17 0.29 20.60
N SER A 292 5.97 1.58 20.38
CA SER A 292 4.66 2.18 20.61
C SER A 292 3.64 1.64 19.60
N PRO A 293 2.48 1.11 20.03
CA PRO A 293 1.43 0.66 19.11
C PRO A 293 1.00 1.75 18.13
N ILE A 294 0.90 3.00 18.61
CA ILE A 294 0.59 4.16 17.77
C ILE A 294 1.67 4.40 16.71
N THR A 295 2.95 4.19 17.06
CA THR A 295 4.04 4.31 16.08
C THR A 295 3.94 3.22 15.02
N ALA A 296 3.60 1.99 15.40
CA ALA A 296 3.38 0.90 14.45
C ALA A 296 2.22 1.22 13.49
N ALA A 297 1.09 1.71 13.99
CA ALA A 297 -0.06 2.10 13.17
C ALA A 297 0.24 3.30 12.24
N LEU A 298 1.00 4.28 12.71
CA LEU A 298 1.32 5.49 11.93
C LEU A 298 2.37 5.24 10.84
N ASN A 299 3.36 4.35 11.09
CA ASN A 299 4.55 4.24 10.25
C ASN A 299 4.91 2.79 9.85
N GLY A 300 4.09 1.81 10.19
CA GLY A 300 4.40 0.41 9.97
C GLY A 300 4.20 -0.03 8.51
N GLY A 301 3.14 0.42 7.90
CA GLY A 301 2.77 0.07 6.53
C GLY A 301 2.28 -1.36 6.33
N GLU A 302 1.99 -1.67 5.06
CA GLU A 302 1.51 -2.97 4.56
C GLU A 302 0.17 -3.44 5.17
N ASP A 303 -0.64 -2.50 5.72
CA ASP A 303 -1.96 -2.82 6.26
C ASP A 303 -3.03 -3.02 5.16
N TYR A 304 -2.90 -2.33 4.02
CA TYR A 304 -3.84 -2.33 2.88
C TYR A 304 -5.30 -2.05 3.27
N GLU A 305 -5.46 -1.33 4.36
CA GLU A 305 -6.71 -0.73 4.78
C GLU A 305 -6.96 0.56 3.98
N LEU A 306 -8.18 1.09 3.99
CA LEU A 306 -8.50 2.35 3.32
C LEU A 306 -8.50 3.50 4.33
N LEU A 307 -7.80 4.57 4.00
CA LEU A 307 -7.96 5.89 4.59
C LEU A 307 -8.88 6.70 3.68
N PHE A 308 -9.99 7.17 4.20
CA PHE A 308 -10.91 7.97 3.40
C PHE A 308 -11.57 9.08 4.21
N THR A 309 -12.14 10.04 3.50
CA THR A 309 -12.86 11.15 4.11
C THR A 309 -14.29 11.21 3.63
N VAL A 310 -15.19 11.58 4.51
CA VAL A 310 -16.62 11.75 4.20
C VAL A 310 -17.15 13.02 4.86
N ARG A 311 -18.21 13.58 4.29
CA ARG A 311 -18.93 14.68 4.95
C ARG A 311 -19.56 14.21 6.27
N PRO A 312 -19.67 15.07 7.29
CA PRO A 312 -20.25 14.69 8.58
C PRO A 312 -21.62 14.04 8.48
N GLN A 313 -22.48 14.52 7.55
CA GLN A 313 -23.82 13.98 7.33
C GLN A 313 -23.82 12.55 6.75
N GLU A 314 -22.80 12.22 5.95
CA GLU A 314 -22.64 10.88 5.38
C GLU A 314 -22.05 9.91 6.40
N PHE A 315 -21.19 10.42 7.31
CA PHE A 315 -20.63 9.61 8.39
C PHE A 315 -21.70 9.03 9.34
N GLU A 316 -22.85 9.72 9.53
CA GLU A 316 -23.95 9.20 10.33
C GLU A 316 -24.41 7.81 9.87
N LYS A 317 -24.36 7.53 8.56
CA LYS A 317 -24.71 6.22 7.99
C LYS A 317 -23.65 5.15 8.27
N LEU A 318 -22.40 5.55 8.51
CA LEU A 318 -21.26 4.66 8.78
C LEU A 318 -21.03 4.42 10.28
N SER A 319 -21.63 5.23 11.15
CA SER A 319 -21.33 5.28 12.59
C SER A 319 -21.58 3.96 13.35
N SER A 320 -22.40 3.06 12.79
CA SER A 320 -22.65 1.73 13.35
C SER A 320 -21.82 0.60 12.73
N ASN A 321 -20.96 0.93 11.76
CA ASN A 321 -20.13 -0.06 11.08
C ASN A 321 -18.87 -0.35 11.89
N ALA A 322 -18.74 -1.55 12.43
CA ALA A 322 -17.59 -1.96 13.23
C ALA A 322 -16.27 -2.07 12.44
N ARG A 323 -16.34 -2.07 11.09
CA ARG A 323 -15.15 -2.15 10.21
C ARG A 323 -14.62 -0.77 9.81
N ILE A 324 -15.28 0.32 10.19
CA ILE A 324 -14.92 1.70 9.83
C ILE A 324 -14.83 2.53 11.10
N THR A 325 -13.70 3.16 11.33
CA THR A 325 -13.45 3.98 12.52
C THR A 325 -13.16 5.42 12.11
N ALA A 326 -13.89 6.39 12.72
CA ALA A 326 -13.55 7.80 12.60
C ALA A 326 -12.35 8.12 13.49
N VAL A 327 -11.22 8.44 12.87
CA VAL A 327 -9.96 8.73 13.59
C VAL A 327 -9.71 10.21 13.81
N GLY A 328 -10.45 11.08 13.11
CA GLY A 328 -10.27 12.52 13.23
C GLY A 328 -11.08 13.32 12.23
N TYR A 329 -10.61 14.51 11.91
CA TYR A 329 -11.25 15.41 10.96
C TYR A 329 -10.23 16.31 10.25
N LEU A 330 -10.60 16.81 9.06
CA LEU A 330 -9.79 17.74 8.30
C LEU A 330 -10.00 19.18 8.71
N THR A 331 -8.95 19.98 8.61
CA THR A 331 -8.95 21.42 8.92
C THR A 331 -8.65 22.25 7.68
N ALA A 332 -9.02 23.54 7.73
CA ALA A 332 -8.70 24.49 6.65
C ALA A 332 -7.25 24.98 6.67
N ASN A 333 -6.46 24.61 7.69
CA ASN A 333 -5.06 25.01 7.81
C ASN A 333 -4.13 23.88 7.34
N PRO A 334 -3.55 23.93 6.13
CA PRO A 334 -2.72 22.86 5.59
C PRO A 334 -1.42 22.61 6.38
N ASP A 335 -0.99 23.55 7.19
CA ASP A 335 0.20 23.41 8.05
C ASP A 335 -0.11 22.64 9.36
N GLN A 336 -1.39 22.41 9.66
CA GLN A 336 -1.84 21.74 10.87
C GLN A 336 -2.19 20.26 10.57
N ILE A 337 -1.19 19.40 10.54
CA ILE A 337 -1.41 17.94 10.48
C ILE A 337 -0.85 17.36 11.76
N VAL A 338 -1.75 17.05 12.72
CA VAL A 338 -1.36 16.76 14.10
C VAL A 338 -2.05 15.51 14.67
N LEU A 339 -1.32 14.82 15.52
CA LEU A 339 -1.84 13.80 16.42
C LEU A 339 -2.22 14.47 17.75
N ALA A 340 -3.47 14.36 18.15
CA ALA A 340 -4.00 14.90 19.40
C ALA A 340 -4.22 13.79 20.43
N THR A 341 -3.66 13.95 21.62
CA THR A 341 -3.90 13.04 22.75
C THR A 341 -5.18 13.43 23.51
N LYS A 342 -5.71 12.49 24.28
CA LYS A 342 -6.84 12.73 25.18
C LYS A 342 -6.63 13.90 26.15
N ALA A 343 -5.37 14.18 26.52
CA ALA A 343 -5.00 15.32 27.37
C ALA A 343 -4.97 16.65 26.59
N GLY A 344 -5.28 16.65 25.30
CA GLY A 344 -5.27 17.85 24.44
C GLY A 344 -3.89 18.25 23.94
N GLN A 345 -2.85 17.46 24.18
CA GLN A 345 -1.54 17.72 23.61
C GLN A 345 -1.58 17.39 22.12
N GLN A 346 -1.02 18.26 21.29
CA GLN A 346 -0.90 18.08 19.84
C GLN A 346 0.57 17.96 19.44
N THR A 347 0.87 16.95 18.63
CA THR A 347 2.20 16.73 18.05
C THR A 347 2.10 16.64 16.54
N PRO A 348 2.99 17.28 15.75
CA PRO A 348 2.98 17.14 14.30
C PRO A 348 3.14 15.68 13.87
N ILE A 349 2.28 15.22 12.97
CA ILE A 349 2.41 13.91 12.33
C ILE A 349 3.57 13.99 11.33
N ARG A 350 4.45 12.99 11.39
CA ARG A 350 5.58 12.83 10.49
C ARG A 350 5.60 11.41 9.97
N ALA A 351 5.66 11.27 8.65
CA ALA A 351 5.98 9.99 8.05
C ALA A 351 7.48 9.72 8.23
N GLN A 352 7.81 8.53 8.68
CA GLN A 352 9.22 8.10 8.76
C GLN A 352 9.72 7.58 7.41
N GLY A 353 8.95 7.71 6.36
CA GLY A 353 9.24 7.40 4.97
C GLY A 353 10.44 6.48 4.70
N TRP A 354 10.48 5.83 3.58
CA TRP A 354 11.61 5.03 3.09
C TRP A 354 12.94 5.81 3.22
N ASN A 355 13.59 5.69 4.34
CA ASN A 355 15.01 6.00 4.55
C ASN A 355 15.78 4.69 4.42
N GLN A 356 16.06 4.27 3.19
CA GLN A 356 17.08 3.30 2.89
C GLN A 356 18.40 3.96 2.59
#